data_d5b7cddf4832486dd3927b3b046f62f5
#
_entry.id   d5b7cddf4832486dd3927b3b046f62f5
#
_cell.length_a   1.000
_cell.length_b   1.000
_cell.length_c   1.000
_cell.angle_alpha   90.00
_cell.angle_beta   90.00
_cell.angle_gamma   90.00
#
_symmetry.space_group_name_H-M   'P 1'
#
loop_
_entity.id
_entity.type
_entity.pdbx_description
1 polymer ?
#
loop_
_entity_poly.entity_id
_entity_poly.type
_entity_poly.pdbx_seq_one_letter_code
_entity_poly.pdbx_strand_id
1 'polypeptide(L)'
;MLMWLSEQLLVIDPGFAVFQYLTLRGILAACTALAISMVVGPYVIERLNQLQIGQTIREEGPQSHLQKAGTPTMGGXLILVTVLGSTLLWADLGSRYVWVALITTVAFGAIGWIDDYRKVVRKDTRGLPARWKYLWQSLFAFGITLYLFDTALLPEETTLYVPFFKDVAFAMGWLFVPFSYFVVVGSSNAVNLTDGLDGLAIMPTVMVATGLGVIAYLAGHIEFAEYLNIAYLPGTGELMVFCGAIAGAGLGFLWFNTYPAMIFMGDVGALALGAALGIVAVMTRHEIVLFIMGGIFVLETVSVIIQVGSFKLTGKRVFRMAPIHHHFELKGWPEPRVIVRFWIITVMLVLFGLATLKLR
;
A
#
# COMPACT_ATOMS: atom_id res chain seq x y z
N MET A 1 -21.95 -0.80 -3.22
CA MET A 1 -23.19 -1.46 -2.81
C MET A 1 -24.15 -0.48 -2.13
N LEU A 2 -23.75 0.19 -1.05
CA LEU A 2 -24.59 1.17 -0.35
C LEU A 2 -24.91 2.40 -1.22
N MET A 3 -24.02 2.78 -2.14
CA MET A 3 -24.32 3.83 -3.10
C MET A 3 -25.54 3.48 -3.97
N TRP A 4 -25.55 2.28 -4.56
CA TRP A 4 -26.71 1.79 -5.32
C TRP A 4 -27.98 1.78 -4.46
N LEU A 5 -27.88 1.32 -3.20
CA LEU A 5 -29.04 1.30 -2.29
C LEU A 5 -29.54 2.72 -2.01
N SER A 6 -28.63 3.68 -1.78
CA SER A 6 -29.02 5.06 -1.53
C SER A 6 -29.75 5.68 -2.74
N GLU A 7 -29.35 5.31 -3.95
CA GLU A 7 -30.04 5.75 -5.18
C GLU A 7 -31.50 5.26 -5.21
N GLN A 8 -31.74 4.02 -4.79
CA GLN A 8 -33.11 3.48 -4.70
C GLN A 8 -33.90 4.19 -3.59
N LEU A 9 -33.25 4.53 -2.51
CA LEU A 9 -33.89 5.18 -1.35
C LEU A 9 -34.17 6.68 -1.60
N LEU A 10 -33.56 7.31 -2.61
CA LEU A 10 -33.86 8.69 -2.97
C LEU A 10 -35.34 8.89 -3.33
N VAL A 11 -36.00 7.83 -3.83
CA VAL A 11 -37.44 7.89 -4.14
C VAL A 11 -38.26 8.06 -2.87
N ILE A 12 -37.74 7.59 -1.73
CA ILE A 12 -38.43 7.62 -0.43
C ILE A 12 -38.11 8.93 0.30
N ASP A 13 -36.83 9.33 0.35
CA ASP A 13 -36.41 10.53 1.05
C ASP A 13 -35.15 11.14 0.37
N PRO A 14 -35.24 12.42 -0.08
CA PRO A 14 -34.09 13.11 -0.68
C PRO A 14 -32.85 13.19 0.23
N GLY A 15 -33.00 13.02 1.54
CA GLY A 15 -31.88 13.01 2.48
C GLY A 15 -30.84 11.94 2.18
N PHE A 16 -31.22 10.84 1.50
CA PHE A 16 -30.27 9.80 1.09
C PHE A 16 -29.26 10.28 0.04
N ALA A 17 -29.47 11.47 -0.57
CA ALA A 17 -28.48 12.05 -1.49
C ALA A 17 -27.12 12.30 -0.81
N VAL A 18 -27.08 12.41 0.52
CA VAL A 18 -25.84 12.61 1.26
C VAL A 18 -24.80 11.50 0.96
N PHE A 19 -25.27 10.28 0.68
CA PHE A 19 -24.37 9.16 0.37
C PHE A 19 -23.81 9.21 -1.04
N GLN A 20 -24.22 10.18 -1.87
CA GLN A 20 -23.60 10.40 -3.17
C GLN A 20 -22.30 11.22 -3.05
N TYR A 21 -22.12 11.94 -1.93
CA TYR A 21 -20.90 12.74 -1.73
C TYR A 21 -19.69 11.83 -1.55
N LEU A 22 -18.74 11.97 -2.46
CA LEU A 22 -17.53 11.15 -2.50
C LEU A 22 -16.70 11.27 -1.21
N THR A 23 -16.56 12.50 -0.71
CA THR A 23 -15.81 12.77 0.53
C THR A 23 -16.43 12.06 1.73
N LEU A 24 -17.75 12.08 1.86
CA LEU A 24 -18.44 11.37 2.93
C LEU A 24 -18.20 9.87 2.81
N ARG A 25 -18.33 9.31 1.58
CA ARG A 25 -18.11 7.87 1.38
C ARG A 25 -16.68 7.47 1.71
N GLY A 26 -15.69 8.30 1.38
CA GLY A 26 -14.29 8.06 1.75
C GLY A 26 -14.10 8.01 3.28
N ILE A 27 -14.71 8.95 4.01
CA ILE A 27 -14.66 8.98 5.48
C ILE A 27 -15.38 7.76 6.07
N LEU A 28 -16.56 7.44 5.56
CA LEU A 28 -17.34 6.28 6.03
C LEU A 28 -16.60 4.98 5.73
N ALA A 29 -15.91 4.89 4.59
CA ALA A 29 -15.09 3.72 4.28
C ALA A 29 -13.94 3.57 5.30
N ALA A 30 -13.27 4.67 5.66
CA ALA A 30 -12.21 4.64 6.67
C ALA A 30 -12.76 4.22 8.03
N CYS A 31 -13.89 4.82 8.47
CA CYS A 31 -14.51 4.49 9.76
C CYS A 31 -14.97 3.03 9.79
N THR A 32 -15.58 2.55 8.70
CA THR A 32 -16.06 1.16 8.61
C THR A 32 -14.88 0.19 8.67
N ALA A 33 -13.82 0.44 7.92
CA ALA A 33 -12.63 -0.41 7.91
C ALA A 33 -11.97 -0.44 9.30
N LEU A 34 -11.84 0.73 9.94
CA LEU A 34 -11.29 0.84 11.29
C LEU A 34 -12.15 0.03 12.29
N ALA A 35 -13.47 0.21 12.25
CA ALA A 35 -14.38 -0.48 13.16
C ALA A 35 -14.33 -1.99 12.97
N ILE A 36 -14.35 -2.47 11.72
CA ILE A 36 -14.24 -3.91 11.42
C ILE A 36 -12.90 -4.44 11.95
N SER A 37 -11.79 -3.74 11.69
CA SER A 37 -10.46 -4.16 12.18
C SER A 37 -10.44 -4.29 13.71
N MET A 38 -11.00 -3.32 14.42
CA MET A 38 -11.00 -3.32 15.88
C MET A 38 -11.87 -4.42 16.47
N VAL A 39 -13.03 -4.69 15.85
CA VAL A 39 -13.97 -5.72 16.34
C VAL A 39 -13.46 -7.12 15.99
N VAL A 40 -12.96 -7.32 14.76
CA VAL A 40 -12.56 -8.64 14.27
C VAL A 40 -11.11 -8.98 14.68
N GLY A 41 -10.27 -7.96 14.90
CA GLY A 41 -8.85 -8.14 15.21
C GLY A 41 -8.55 -9.11 16.34
N PRO A 42 -9.15 -8.94 17.55
CA PRO A 42 -8.90 -9.86 18.66
C PRO A 42 -9.24 -11.31 18.31
N TYR A 43 -10.33 -11.53 17.59
CA TYR A 43 -10.76 -12.86 17.16
C TYR A 43 -9.73 -13.48 16.19
N VAL A 44 -9.23 -12.68 15.23
CA VAL A 44 -8.20 -13.15 14.27
C VAL A 44 -6.92 -13.50 15.02
N ILE A 45 -6.47 -12.65 15.95
CA ILE A 45 -5.25 -12.88 16.74
C ILE A 45 -5.39 -14.19 17.53
N GLU A 46 -6.52 -14.37 18.22
CA GLU A 46 -6.78 -15.59 18.98
C GLU A 46 -6.76 -16.83 18.08
N ARG A 47 -7.39 -16.75 16.90
CA ARG A 47 -7.45 -17.88 15.96
C ARG A 47 -6.07 -18.24 15.41
N LEU A 48 -5.25 -17.23 15.08
CA LEU A 48 -3.88 -17.45 14.60
C LEU A 48 -3.00 -18.07 15.70
N ASN A 49 -3.17 -17.63 16.94
CA ASN A 49 -2.47 -18.22 18.09
C ASN A 49 -2.84 -19.69 18.29
N GLN A 50 -4.14 -20.01 18.22
CA GLN A 50 -4.64 -21.41 18.37
C GLN A 50 -4.06 -22.32 17.28
N LEU A 51 -3.89 -21.79 16.07
CA LEU A 51 -3.33 -22.53 14.95
C LEU A 51 -1.79 -22.59 14.99
N GLN A 52 -1.16 -22.01 16.03
CA GLN A 52 0.29 -21.93 16.21
C GLN A 52 0.98 -21.28 14.99
N ILE A 53 0.33 -20.29 14.41
CA ILE A 53 0.82 -19.54 13.25
C ILE A 53 1.74 -18.41 13.75
N GLY A 54 2.82 -18.78 14.44
CA GLY A 54 3.81 -17.83 14.97
C GLY A 54 5.01 -17.68 14.02
N GLN A 55 5.57 -16.49 14.00
CA GLN A 55 6.74 -16.22 13.15
C GLN A 55 7.97 -16.98 13.67
N THR A 56 8.65 -17.65 12.74
CA THR A 56 9.96 -18.25 13.00
C THR A 56 11.02 -17.17 12.78
N ILE A 57 11.69 -16.79 13.85
CA ILE A 57 12.70 -15.73 13.78
C ILE A 57 14.01 -16.28 13.23
N ARG A 58 14.61 -15.58 12.28
CA ARG A 58 15.91 -15.95 11.71
C ARG A 58 17.02 -15.65 12.70
N GLU A 59 17.90 -16.61 12.91
CA GLU A 59 19.04 -16.47 13.84
C GLU A 59 20.03 -15.39 13.43
N GLU A 60 20.02 -15.00 12.16
CA GLU A 60 20.93 -14.01 11.59
C GLU A 60 20.49 -12.56 11.85
N GLY A 61 19.30 -12.34 12.45
CA GLY A 61 18.76 -11.01 12.75
C GLY A 61 19.24 -10.43 14.07
N PRO A 62 18.83 -9.19 14.41
CA PRO A 62 19.15 -8.63 15.73
C PRO A 62 18.62 -9.49 16.86
N GLN A 63 19.42 -9.65 17.93
CA GLN A 63 19.06 -10.52 19.06
C GLN A 63 17.79 -10.05 19.80
N SER A 64 17.49 -8.76 19.75
CA SER A 64 16.24 -8.20 20.31
C SER A 64 14.99 -8.85 19.73
N HIS A 65 15.06 -9.34 18.50
CA HIS A 65 13.90 -9.96 17.83
C HIS A 65 13.57 -11.35 18.37
N LEU A 66 14.52 -12.01 19.08
CA LEU A 66 14.26 -13.33 19.67
C LEU A 66 13.12 -13.30 20.70
N GLN A 67 12.90 -12.14 21.35
CA GLN A 67 11.81 -11.96 22.31
C GLN A 67 10.42 -11.95 21.63
N LYS A 68 10.39 -11.77 20.30
CA LYS A 68 9.14 -11.72 19.52
C LYS A 68 8.73 -13.11 19.00
N ALA A 69 9.51 -14.16 19.36
CA ALA A 69 9.19 -15.53 18.94
C ALA A 69 7.80 -15.93 19.44
N GLY A 70 6.99 -16.45 18.54
CA GLY A 70 5.62 -16.87 18.86
C GLY A 70 4.53 -15.82 18.58
N THR A 71 4.90 -14.57 18.33
CA THR A 71 3.89 -13.57 17.90
C THR A 71 3.26 -14.05 16.60
N PRO A 72 1.91 -14.11 16.49
CA PRO A 72 1.27 -14.57 15.27
C PRO A 72 1.55 -13.66 14.10
N THR A 73 1.68 -14.26 12.92
CA THR A 73 1.87 -13.56 11.65
C THR A 73 0.68 -13.81 10.72
N MET A 74 0.71 -13.30 9.50
CA MET A 74 -0.39 -13.32 8.53
C MET A 74 -1.55 -12.39 8.93
N GLY A 75 -1.29 -11.37 9.72
CA GLY A 75 -2.26 -10.32 10.07
C GLY A 75 -2.78 -9.56 8.86
N GLY A 76 -2.09 -9.63 7.74
CA GLY A 76 -2.58 -9.10 6.47
C GLY A 76 -3.98 -9.58 6.06
N UNK A 77 -4.29 -10.64 6.46
CA UNK A 77 -5.44 -11.07 6.27
C UNK A 77 -6.44 -10.28 6.73
N LEU A 78 -6.43 -9.76 7.99
CA LEU A 78 -7.38 -8.81 8.55
C LEU A 78 -7.47 -7.55 7.68
N ILE A 79 -6.31 -7.00 7.31
CA ILE A 79 -6.25 -5.79 6.48
C ILE A 79 -7.01 -6.01 5.16
N LEU A 80 -6.75 -7.11 4.46
CA LEU A 80 -7.39 -7.38 3.17
C LEU A 80 -8.90 -7.46 3.29
N VAL A 81 -9.40 -8.23 4.27
CA VAL A 81 -10.84 -8.41 4.46
C VAL A 81 -11.51 -7.07 4.76
N THR A 82 -10.89 -6.24 5.59
CA THR A 82 -11.47 -4.95 5.96
C THR A 82 -11.40 -3.95 4.80
N VAL A 83 -10.31 -3.91 4.03
CA VAL A 83 -10.21 -3.04 2.85
C VAL A 83 -11.25 -3.46 1.80
N LEU A 84 -11.30 -4.76 1.49
CA LEU A 84 -12.25 -5.28 0.49
C LEU A 84 -13.70 -5.02 0.93
N GLY A 85 -14.04 -5.41 2.16
CA GLY A 85 -15.40 -5.25 2.68
C GLY A 85 -15.84 -3.79 2.68
N SER A 86 -14.99 -2.90 3.19
CA SER A 86 -15.31 -1.48 3.26
C SER A 86 -15.41 -0.85 1.86
N THR A 87 -14.49 -1.19 0.95
CA THR A 87 -14.52 -0.66 -0.42
C THR A 87 -15.80 -1.14 -1.15
N LEU A 88 -16.12 -2.44 -1.05
CA LEU A 88 -17.33 -2.99 -1.69
C LEU A 88 -18.61 -2.35 -1.14
N LEU A 89 -18.63 -1.97 0.13
CA LEU A 89 -19.79 -1.29 0.74
C LEU A 89 -19.95 0.12 0.19
N TRP A 90 -18.87 0.92 0.17
CA TRP A 90 -18.97 2.37 -0.01
C TRP A 90 -18.61 2.88 -1.40
N ALA A 91 -17.76 2.16 -2.17
CA ALA A 91 -17.37 2.61 -3.51
C ALA A 91 -18.46 2.39 -4.55
N ASP A 92 -18.36 3.13 -5.64
CA ASP A 92 -19.17 2.87 -6.83
C ASP A 92 -18.59 1.65 -7.55
N LEU A 93 -19.37 0.57 -7.52
CA LEU A 93 -18.97 -0.69 -8.15
C LEU A 93 -19.09 -0.66 -9.68
N GLY A 94 -19.63 0.42 -10.26
CA GLY A 94 -19.57 0.67 -11.69
C GLY A 94 -18.21 1.19 -12.17
N SER A 95 -17.36 1.66 -11.25
CA SER A 95 -16.06 2.21 -11.60
C SER A 95 -15.03 1.12 -11.90
N ARG A 96 -14.42 1.17 -13.11
CA ARG A 96 -13.34 0.25 -13.48
C ARG A 96 -12.11 0.42 -12.57
N TYR A 97 -11.85 1.63 -12.10
CA TYR A 97 -10.70 1.93 -11.23
C TYR A 97 -10.78 1.21 -9.89
N VAL A 98 -11.99 1.12 -9.33
CA VAL A 98 -12.23 0.39 -8.08
C VAL A 98 -11.88 -1.09 -8.26
N TRP A 99 -12.35 -1.71 -9.36
CA TRP A 99 -12.06 -3.13 -9.62
C TRP A 99 -10.58 -3.37 -9.87
N VAL A 100 -9.91 -2.49 -10.61
CA VAL A 100 -8.45 -2.58 -10.83
C VAL A 100 -7.71 -2.55 -9.49
N ALA A 101 -8.08 -1.62 -8.60
CA ALA A 101 -7.46 -1.51 -7.28
C ALA A 101 -7.70 -2.78 -6.44
N LEU A 102 -8.95 -3.26 -6.39
CA LEU A 102 -9.32 -4.46 -5.61
C LEU A 102 -8.62 -5.70 -6.15
N ILE A 103 -8.66 -5.93 -7.46
CA ILE A 103 -8.07 -7.12 -8.10
C ILE A 103 -6.55 -7.14 -7.87
N THR A 104 -5.88 -5.98 -8.04
CA THR A 104 -4.44 -5.87 -7.80
C THR A 104 -4.10 -6.21 -6.35
N THR A 105 -4.85 -5.64 -5.41
CA THR A 105 -4.64 -5.85 -3.97
C THR A 105 -4.82 -7.33 -3.61
N VAL A 106 -5.89 -7.95 -4.09
CA VAL A 106 -6.18 -9.37 -3.82
C VAL A 106 -5.12 -10.28 -4.45
N ALA A 107 -4.74 -10.01 -5.70
CA ALA A 107 -3.75 -10.84 -6.40
C ALA A 107 -2.41 -10.85 -5.67
N PHE A 108 -1.92 -9.65 -5.27
CA PHE A 108 -0.65 -9.56 -4.54
C PHE A 108 -0.79 -10.11 -3.11
N GLY A 109 -1.94 -9.92 -2.49
CA GLY A 109 -2.25 -10.54 -1.19
C GLY A 109 -2.24 -12.07 -1.25
N ALA A 110 -2.80 -12.65 -2.33
CA ALA A 110 -2.80 -14.10 -2.52
C ALA A 110 -1.38 -14.65 -2.69
N ILE A 111 -0.51 -13.92 -3.40
CA ILE A 111 0.91 -14.32 -3.53
C ILE A 111 1.57 -14.31 -2.14
N GLY A 112 1.34 -13.26 -1.35
CA GLY A 112 1.86 -13.17 0.01
C GLY A 112 1.30 -14.27 0.91
N TRP A 113 0.00 -14.57 0.78
CA TRP A 113 -0.64 -15.64 1.54
C TRP A 113 0.00 -16.99 1.28
N ILE A 114 0.29 -17.31 0.01
CA ILE A 114 0.96 -18.57 -0.36
C ILE A 114 2.36 -18.63 0.28
N ASP A 115 3.09 -17.49 0.26
CA ASP A 115 4.43 -17.41 0.86
C ASP A 115 4.39 -17.66 2.36
N ASP A 116 3.52 -16.92 3.06
CA ASP A 116 3.38 -17.03 4.53
C ASP A 116 2.85 -18.41 4.94
N TYR A 117 1.86 -18.96 4.22
CA TYR A 117 1.31 -20.28 4.48
C TYR A 117 2.41 -21.35 4.42
N ARG A 118 3.30 -21.27 3.42
CA ARG A 118 4.42 -22.21 3.31
C ARG A 118 5.39 -22.08 4.47
N LYS A 119 5.72 -20.84 4.86
CA LYS A 119 6.67 -20.58 5.96
C LYS A 119 6.13 -21.10 7.30
N VAL A 120 4.85 -20.85 7.57
CA VAL A 120 4.28 -21.05 8.90
C VAL A 120 3.61 -22.42 9.03
N VAL A 121 2.70 -22.76 8.12
CA VAL A 121 1.91 -24.00 8.23
C VAL A 121 2.72 -25.22 7.77
N ARG A 122 3.45 -25.07 6.64
CA ARG A 122 4.31 -26.17 6.14
C ARG A 122 5.69 -26.19 6.76
N LYS A 123 6.01 -25.19 7.60
CA LYS A 123 7.31 -25.04 8.27
C LYS A 123 8.49 -25.06 7.29
N ASP A 124 8.23 -24.60 6.04
CA ASP A 124 9.26 -24.45 5.00
C ASP A 124 9.82 -23.02 5.12
N THR A 125 10.92 -22.87 5.86
CA THR A 125 11.51 -21.55 6.14
C THR A 125 11.86 -20.74 4.90
N ARG A 126 11.96 -21.40 3.73
CA ARG A 126 12.26 -20.73 2.46
C ARG A 126 11.03 -20.04 1.86
N GLY A 127 9.81 -20.46 2.27
CA GLY A 127 8.58 -19.91 1.72
C GLY A 127 8.41 -20.21 0.23
N LEU A 128 7.84 -19.24 -0.50
CA LEU A 128 7.72 -19.35 -1.95
C LEU A 128 9.06 -18.93 -2.58
N PRO A 129 9.70 -19.80 -3.40
CA PRO A 129 10.97 -19.44 -4.02
C PRO A 129 10.86 -18.10 -4.78
N ALA A 130 11.87 -17.24 -4.63
CA ALA A 130 11.86 -15.86 -5.15
C ALA A 130 11.46 -15.79 -6.63
N ARG A 131 11.93 -16.75 -7.45
CA ARG A 131 11.59 -16.81 -8.89
C ARG A 131 10.10 -16.96 -9.14
N TRP A 132 9.39 -17.77 -8.34
CA TRP A 132 7.95 -17.97 -8.49
C TRP A 132 7.17 -16.76 -7.93
N LYS A 133 7.62 -16.22 -6.80
CA LYS A 133 7.03 -15.00 -6.23
C LYS A 133 7.09 -13.86 -7.26
N TYR A 134 8.28 -13.64 -7.85
CA TYR A 134 8.49 -12.60 -8.85
C TYR A 134 7.69 -12.87 -10.13
N LEU A 135 7.64 -14.14 -10.57
CA LEU A 135 6.88 -14.52 -11.77
C LEU A 135 5.38 -14.18 -11.62
N TRP A 136 4.76 -14.57 -10.49
CA TRP A 136 3.35 -14.29 -10.28
C TRP A 136 3.07 -12.79 -10.15
N GLN A 137 3.92 -12.06 -9.42
CA GLN A 137 3.82 -10.60 -9.34
C GLN A 137 3.90 -9.99 -10.75
N SER A 138 4.82 -10.49 -11.58
CA SER A 138 5.02 -9.99 -12.94
C SER A 138 3.82 -10.25 -13.82
N LEU A 139 3.25 -11.47 -13.77
CA LEU A 139 2.09 -11.83 -14.57
C LEU A 139 0.89 -10.93 -14.24
N PHE A 140 0.59 -10.76 -12.94
CA PHE A 140 -0.53 -9.92 -12.53
C PHE A 140 -0.29 -8.45 -12.83
N ALA A 141 0.92 -7.93 -12.55
CA ALA A 141 1.22 -6.53 -12.81
C ALA A 141 1.19 -6.20 -14.31
N PHE A 142 1.80 -7.07 -15.15
CA PHE A 142 1.74 -6.89 -16.61
C PHE A 142 0.31 -6.95 -17.12
N GLY A 143 -0.46 -7.94 -16.66
CA GLY A 143 -1.86 -8.09 -17.08
C GLY A 143 -2.70 -6.87 -16.75
N ILE A 144 -2.59 -6.35 -15.52
CA ILE A 144 -3.40 -5.22 -15.09
C ILE A 144 -2.95 -3.90 -15.76
N THR A 145 -1.65 -3.71 -15.97
CA THR A 145 -1.15 -2.50 -16.64
C THR A 145 -1.44 -2.54 -18.14
N LEU A 146 -1.41 -3.72 -18.75
CA LEU A 146 -1.84 -3.89 -20.13
C LEU A 146 -3.35 -3.59 -20.29
N TYR A 147 -4.18 -4.07 -19.34
CA TYR A 147 -5.60 -3.75 -19.30
C TYR A 147 -5.83 -2.24 -19.21
N LEU A 148 -5.11 -1.54 -18.33
CA LEU A 148 -5.22 -0.09 -18.20
C LEU A 148 -4.81 0.62 -19.49
N PHE A 149 -3.77 0.14 -20.16
CA PHE A 149 -3.32 0.70 -21.44
C PHE A 149 -4.38 0.53 -22.54
N ASP A 150 -4.91 -0.68 -22.65
CA ASP A 150 -5.88 -1.05 -23.70
C ASP A 150 -7.23 -0.32 -23.51
N THR A 151 -7.61 -0.07 -22.24
CA THR A 151 -8.89 0.57 -21.92
C THR A 151 -8.78 2.07 -21.69
N ALA A 152 -7.61 2.67 -21.92
CA ALA A 152 -7.41 4.12 -21.77
C ALA A 152 -8.29 4.87 -22.78
N LEU A 153 -9.08 5.82 -22.28
CA LEU A 153 -9.99 6.61 -23.10
C LEU A 153 -9.39 8.00 -23.44
N LEU A 154 -8.47 8.45 -22.59
CA LEU A 154 -7.86 9.78 -22.71
C LEU A 154 -6.34 9.64 -22.82
N PRO A 155 -5.68 10.48 -23.62
CA PRO A 155 -4.20 10.46 -23.69
C PRO A 155 -3.54 10.68 -22.34
N GLU A 156 -4.19 11.45 -21.46
CA GLU A 156 -3.71 11.76 -20.11
C GLU A 156 -3.51 10.49 -19.27
N GLU A 157 -4.31 9.45 -19.51
CA GLU A 157 -4.25 8.20 -18.74
C GLU A 157 -2.96 7.43 -18.98
N THR A 158 -2.23 7.72 -20.07
CA THR A 158 -0.97 7.05 -20.40
C THR A 158 0.21 8.03 -20.52
N THR A 159 0.05 9.24 -19.97
CA THR A 159 1.07 10.30 -19.99
C THR A 159 1.75 10.37 -18.62
N LEU A 160 3.07 10.38 -18.59
CA LEU A 160 3.86 10.59 -17.36
C LEU A 160 4.03 12.08 -17.10
N TYR A 161 3.66 12.52 -15.91
CA TYR A 161 3.80 13.91 -15.49
C TYR A 161 4.94 14.03 -14.48
N VAL A 162 5.81 15.05 -14.70
CA VAL A 162 6.95 15.27 -13.82
C VAL A 162 6.61 16.42 -12.86
N PRO A 163 6.56 16.17 -11.54
CA PRO A 163 6.28 17.25 -10.59
C PRO A 163 7.35 18.35 -10.68
N PHE A 164 6.96 19.57 -10.35
CA PHE A 164 7.78 20.80 -10.42
C PHE A 164 7.98 21.37 -11.83
N PHE A 165 7.72 20.61 -12.90
CA PHE A 165 7.95 21.05 -14.28
C PHE A 165 6.62 21.01 -15.04
N LYS A 166 5.93 22.17 -15.10
CA LYS A 166 4.57 22.27 -15.65
C LYS A 166 4.44 21.74 -17.09
N ASP A 167 5.47 21.97 -17.88
CA ASP A 167 5.44 21.66 -19.32
C ASP A 167 6.05 20.31 -19.65
N VAL A 168 6.51 19.55 -18.63
CA VAL A 168 7.16 18.26 -18.84
C VAL A 168 6.17 17.13 -18.65
N ALA A 169 5.59 16.72 -19.78
CA ALA A 169 4.67 15.58 -19.83
C ALA A 169 5.12 14.67 -20.98
N PHE A 170 5.26 13.39 -20.68
CA PHE A 170 5.73 12.41 -21.68
C PHE A 170 4.60 11.45 -22.02
N ALA A 171 4.11 11.53 -23.26
CA ALA A 171 3.18 10.52 -23.79
C ALA A 171 3.96 9.21 -23.92
N MET A 172 3.69 8.27 -23.04
CA MET A 172 4.52 7.06 -22.90
C MET A 172 4.25 6.01 -23.99
N GLY A 173 3.06 6.04 -24.60
CA GLY A 173 2.71 4.98 -25.52
C GLY A 173 2.88 3.61 -24.86
N TRP A 174 3.48 2.65 -25.58
CA TRP A 174 3.71 1.31 -25.06
C TRP A 174 4.65 1.25 -23.86
N LEU A 175 5.47 2.28 -23.63
CA LEU A 175 6.33 2.35 -22.44
C LEU A 175 5.53 2.46 -21.15
N PHE A 176 4.25 2.86 -21.23
CA PHE A 176 3.35 2.87 -20.08
C PHE A 176 3.31 1.50 -19.38
N VAL A 177 3.20 0.42 -20.14
CA VAL A 177 3.04 -0.93 -19.58
C VAL A 177 4.25 -1.34 -18.74
N PRO A 178 5.50 -1.38 -19.28
CA PRO A 178 6.64 -1.76 -18.45
C PRO A 178 6.93 -0.76 -17.32
N PHE A 179 6.71 0.53 -17.54
CA PHE A 179 6.92 1.53 -16.47
C PHE A 179 5.94 1.30 -15.31
N SER A 180 4.65 1.18 -15.60
CA SER A 180 3.61 0.95 -14.58
C SER A 180 3.83 -0.39 -13.88
N TYR A 181 4.24 -1.43 -14.63
CA TYR A 181 4.63 -2.70 -14.05
C TYR A 181 5.71 -2.50 -12.98
N PHE A 182 6.78 -1.74 -13.30
CA PHE A 182 7.86 -1.49 -12.33
C PHE A 182 7.36 -0.70 -11.12
N VAL A 183 6.42 0.22 -11.30
CA VAL A 183 5.84 0.97 -10.19
C VAL A 183 5.08 0.01 -9.25
N VAL A 184 4.21 -0.86 -9.80
CA VAL A 184 3.38 -1.76 -8.99
C VAL A 184 4.25 -2.81 -8.28
N VAL A 185 5.13 -3.51 -9.02
CA VAL A 185 5.98 -4.55 -8.44
C VAL A 185 7.01 -3.94 -7.49
N GLY A 186 7.58 -2.79 -7.87
CA GLY A 186 8.55 -2.07 -7.03
C GLY A 186 7.97 -1.64 -5.71
N SER A 187 6.80 -0.97 -5.73
CA SER A 187 6.15 -0.53 -4.49
C SER A 187 5.72 -1.71 -3.62
N SER A 188 5.21 -2.79 -4.24
CA SER A 188 4.85 -4.02 -3.51
C SER A 188 6.03 -4.56 -2.71
N ASN A 189 7.17 -4.74 -3.37
CA ASN A 189 8.36 -5.28 -2.71
C ASN A 189 9.01 -4.27 -1.75
N ALA A 190 8.90 -2.97 -2.02
CA ALA A 190 9.45 -1.93 -1.14
C ALA A 190 8.72 -1.88 0.21
N VAL A 191 7.38 -1.97 0.20
CA VAL A 191 6.60 -2.06 1.45
C VAL A 191 6.97 -3.35 2.19
N ASN A 192 7.11 -4.46 1.47
CA ASN A 192 7.47 -5.74 2.08
C ASN A 192 8.86 -5.69 2.74
N LEU A 193 9.84 -5.03 2.11
CA LEU A 193 11.17 -4.85 2.72
C LEU A 193 11.14 -3.94 3.96
N THR A 194 10.17 -3.03 4.03
CA THR A 194 10.01 -2.10 5.16
C THR A 194 9.34 -2.77 6.36
N ASP A 195 8.64 -3.88 6.16
CA ASP A 195 7.87 -4.57 7.21
C ASP A 195 8.78 -5.42 8.11
N GLY A 196 9.81 -4.78 8.68
CA GLY A 196 10.79 -5.44 9.55
C GLY A 196 10.70 -5.09 11.03
N LEU A 197 9.96 -4.04 11.39
CA LEU A 197 9.76 -3.60 12.78
C LEU A 197 8.27 -3.34 13.04
N ASP A 198 7.88 -3.46 14.31
CA ASP A 198 6.48 -3.33 14.75
C ASP A 198 5.86 -1.99 14.35
N GLY A 199 4.88 -1.99 13.46
CA GLY A 199 4.21 -0.77 13.02
C GLY A 199 4.99 0.06 12.00
N LEU A 200 6.22 -0.35 11.63
CA LEU A 200 7.07 0.47 10.76
C LEU A 200 6.49 0.65 9.36
N ALA A 201 5.98 -0.41 8.74
CA ALA A 201 5.46 -0.34 7.37
C ALA A 201 4.01 0.17 7.31
N ILE A 202 3.18 -0.21 8.29
CA ILE A 202 1.73 0.06 8.19
C ILE A 202 1.42 1.56 8.31
N MET A 203 2.04 2.30 9.22
CA MET A 203 1.74 3.71 9.39
C MET A 203 2.19 4.57 8.19
N PRO A 204 3.40 4.41 7.62
CA PRO A 204 3.73 5.05 6.34
C PRO A 204 2.75 4.68 5.22
N THR A 205 2.28 3.44 5.16
CA THR A 205 1.26 3.02 4.18
C THR A 205 -0.03 3.82 4.35
N VAL A 206 -0.51 3.98 5.60
CA VAL A 206 -1.70 4.79 5.92
C VAL A 206 -1.52 6.23 5.43
N MET A 207 -0.36 6.83 5.73
CA MET A 207 -0.07 8.22 5.36
C MET A 207 -0.02 8.40 3.85
N VAL A 208 0.68 7.50 3.13
CA VAL A 208 0.80 7.56 1.67
C VAL A 208 -0.56 7.30 1.02
N ALA A 209 -1.32 6.30 1.51
CA ALA A 209 -2.67 6.02 0.99
C ALA A 209 -3.58 7.24 1.16
N THR A 210 -3.51 7.91 2.31
CA THR A 210 -4.29 9.14 2.56
C THR A 210 -3.90 10.23 1.54
N GLY A 211 -2.61 10.43 1.32
CA GLY A 211 -2.12 11.39 0.31
C GLY A 211 -2.60 11.04 -1.10
N LEU A 212 -2.51 9.77 -1.49
CA LEU A 212 -2.98 9.31 -2.80
C LEU A 212 -4.50 9.43 -2.93
N GLY A 213 -5.25 9.22 -1.83
CA GLY A 213 -6.69 9.42 -1.83
C GLY A 213 -7.06 10.87 -2.10
N VAL A 214 -6.34 11.83 -1.50
CA VAL A 214 -6.52 13.27 -1.78
C VAL A 214 -6.20 13.53 -3.26
N ILE A 215 -5.10 13.02 -3.78
CA ILE A 215 -4.71 13.17 -5.18
C ILE A 215 -5.80 12.62 -6.11
N ALA A 216 -6.31 11.42 -5.81
CA ALA A 216 -7.36 10.79 -6.61
C ALA A 216 -8.63 11.65 -6.66
N TYR A 217 -9.02 12.22 -5.52
CA TYR A 217 -10.16 13.12 -5.43
C TYR A 217 -9.95 14.36 -6.31
N LEU A 218 -8.78 14.98 -6.20
CA LEU A 218 -8.45 16.22 -6.93
C LEU A 218 -8.35 15.97 -8.44
N ALA A 219 -7.71 14.88 -8.85
CA ALA A 219 -7.57 14.52 -10.28
C ALA A 219 -8.90 14.08 -10.89
N GLY A 220 -9.81 13.55 -10.07
CA GLY A 220 -11.14 13.13 -10.53
C GLY A 220 -12.16 14.24 -10.61
N HIS A 221 -11.84 15.47 -10.17
CA HIS A 221 -12.77 16.61 -10.14
C HIS A 221 -12.27 17.73 -11.05
N ILE A 222 -13.07 18.08 -12.05
CA ILE A 222 -12.63 18.99 -13.12
C ILE A 222 -12.15 20.35 -12.59
N GLU A 223 -12.92 20.96 -11.67
CA GLU A 223 -12.56 22.28 -11.15
C GLU A 223 -11.25 22.28 -10.37
N PHE A 224 -11.02 21.22 -9.57
CA PHE A 224 -9.77 21.11 -8.81
C PHE A 224 -8.60 20.78 -9.72
N ALA A 225 -8.80 19.91 -10.71
CA ALA A 225 -7.75 19.55 -11.65
C ALA A 225 -7.30 20.81 -12.44
N GLU A 226 -8.27 21.60 -12.92
CA GLU A 226 -7.98 22.88 -13.61
C GLU A 226 -7.27 23.88 -12.70
N TYR A 227 -7.79 24.07 -11.47
CA TYR A 227 -7.18 25.00 -10.51
C TYR A 227 -5.73 24.64 -10.18
N LEU A 228 -5.45 23.35 -10.03
CA LEU A 228 -4.11 22.85 -9.70
C LEU A 228 -3.22 22.68 -10.94
N ASN A 229 -3.82 22.73 -12.14
CA ASN A 229 -3.14 22.47 -13.41
C ASN A 229 -2.54 21.06 -13.45
N ILE A 230 -3.35 20.07 -13.00
CA ILE A 230 -3.00 18.63 -13.08
C ILE A 230 -3.92 17.94 -14.08
N ALA A 231 -3.59 16.73 -14.48
CA ALA A 231 -4.42 15.95 -15.40
C ALA A 231 -5.81 15.70 -14.80
N TYR A 232 -6.85 16.01 -15.57
CA TYR A 232 -8.21 15.60 -15.20
C TYR A 232 -8.44 14.16 -15.67
N LEU A 233 -8.74 13.29 -14.71
CA LEU A 233 -8.90 11.85 -14.94
C LEU A 233 -10.27 11.43 -14.40
N PRO A 234 -11.32 11.53 -15.22
CA PRO A 234 -12.68 11.27 -14.74
C PRO A 234 -12.83 9.84 -14.20
N GLY A 235 -13.48 9.73 -13.05
CA GLY A 235 -13.72 8.45 -12.38
C GLY A 235 -12.65 8.03 -11.38
N THR A 236 -11.44 8.62 -11.42
CA THR A 236 -10.39 8.27 -10.45
C THR A 236 -10.75 8.71 -9.03
N GLY A 237 -11.64 9.67 -8.86
CA GLY A 237 -12.10 10.11 -7.55
C GLY A 237 -12.57 8.97 -6.65
N GLU A 238 -13.17 7.92 -7.23
CA GLU A 238 -13.63 6.74 -6.46
C GLU A 238 -12.48 6.04 -5.71
N LEU A 239 -11.24 6.20 -6.18
CA LEU A 239 -10.06 5.66 -5.48
C LEU A 239 -9.86 6.31 -4.10
N MET A 240 -10.45 7.51 -3.85
CA MET A 240 -10.46 8.11 -2.51
C MET A 240 -11.17 7.19 -1.50
N VAL A 241 -12.25 6.51 -1.91
CA VAL A 241 -12.98 5.57 -1.05
C VAL A 241 -12.10 4.35 -0.72
N PHE A 242 -11.41 3.82 -1.73
CA PHE A 242 -10.47 2.70 -1.56
C PHE A 242 -9.30 3.10 -0.65
N CYS A 243 -8.71 4.28 -0.88
CA CYS A 243 -7.61 4.78 -0.04
C CYS A 243 -8.07 5.04 1.40
N GLY A 244 -9.31 5.53 1.57
CA GLY A 244 -9.94 5.67 2.89
C GLY A 244 -10.05 4.33 3.59
N ALA A 245 -10.50 3.29 2.87
CA ALA A 245 -10.57 1.93 3.42
C ALA A 245 -9.18 1.43 3.84
N ILE A 246 -8.13 1.67 3.04
CA ILE A 246 -6.74 1.32 3.41
C ILE A 246 -6.34 2.07 4.69
N ALA A 247 -6.64 3.37 4.76
CA ALA A 247 -6.27 4.19 5.93
C ALA A 247 -6.95 3.67 7.20
N GLY A 248 -8.25 3.39 7.12
CA GLY A 248 -9.00 2.85 8.26
C GLY A 248 -8.53 1.47 8.68
N ALA A 249 -8.36 0.56 7.70
CA ALA A 249 -7.88 -0.80 7.96
C ALA A 249 -6.46 -0.78 8.56
N GLY A 250 -5.60 0.09 8.01
CA GLY A 250 -4.22 0.22 8.49
C GLY A 250 -4.14 0.75 9.91
N LEU A 251 -4.95 1.77 10.24
CA LEU A 251 -5.03 2.29 11.62
C LEU A 251 -5.58 1.24 12.57
N GLY A 252 -6.61 0.50 12.15
CA GLY A 252 -7.17 -0.57 12.97
C GLY A 252 -6.20 -1.73 13.16
N PHE A 253 -5.42 -2.07 12.14
CA PHE A 253 -4.34 -3.06 12.27
C PHE A 253 -3.22 -2.55 13.17
N LEU A 254 -2.82 -1.28 13.02
CA LEU A 254 -1.77 -0.66 13.84
C LEU A 254 -2.09 -0.74 15.34
N TRP A 255 -3.38 -0.69 15.71
CA TRP A 255 -3.81 -0.85 17.11
C TRP A 255 -3.21 -2.11 17.75
N PHE A 256 -3.06 -3.16 16.96
CA PHE A 256 -2.52 -4.45 17.43
C PHE A 256 -1.06 -4.66 17.04
N ASN A 257 -0.57 -3.94 16.03
CA ASN A 257 0.78 -4.10 15.47
C ASN A 257 1.78 -3.08 16.04
N THR A 258 1.31 -2.08 16.84
CA THR A 258 2.21 -1.14 17.49
C THR A 258 3.14 -1.86 18.49
N TYR A 259 4.36 -1.32 18.67
CA TYR A 259 5.37 -1.92 19.56
C TYR A 259 4.90 -1.95 21.02
N PRO A 260 5.00 -3.10 21.73
CA PRO A 260 5.34 -4.44 21.22
C PRO A 260 4.14 -5.12 20.53
N ALA A 261 4.36 -5.60 19.31
CA ALA A 261 3.27 -6.08 18.46
C ALA A 261 2.59 -7.34 18.98
N MET A 262 1.25 -7.35 18.91
CA MET A 262 0.42 -8.53 19.21
C MET A 262 0.23 -9.41 17.97
N ILE A 263 0.51 -8.88 16.77
CA ILE A 263 0.36 -9.58 15.48
C ILE A 263 1.27 -8.92 14.44
N PHE A 264 1.88 -9.75 13.57
CA PHE A 264 2.66 -9.25 12.43
C PHE A 264 1.85 -9.30 11.15
N MET A 265 2.13 -8.33 10.26
CA MET A 265 1.41 -8.19 8.99
C MET A 265 1.67 -9.36 8.05
N GLY A 266 2.93 -9.71 7.87
CA GLY A 266 3.36 -10.76 6.96
C GLY A 266 3.32 -10.33 5.49
N ASP A 267 3.81 -11.23 4.63
CA ASP A 267 3.85 -10.98 3.19
C ASP A 267 2.45 -10.76 2.60
N VAL A 268 1.41 -11.35 3.22
CA VAL A 268 0.00 -11.15 2.82
C VAL A 268 -0.35 -9.66 2.76
N GLY A 269 -0.10 -8.95 3.85
CA GLY A 269 -0.46 -7.54 3.95
C GLY A 269 0.54 -6.64 3.22
N ALA A 270 1.83 -6.89 3.43
CA ALA A 270 2.87 -6.02 2.91
C ALA A 270 2.88 -5.95 1.39
N LEU A 271 2.80 -7.12 0.70
CA LEU A 271 2.77 -7.14 -0.77
C LEU A 271 1.50 -6.51 -1.32
N ALA A 272 0.36 -6.80 -0.69
CA ALA A 272 -0.94 -6.28 -1.12
C ALA A 272 -1.00 -4.76 -1.01
N LEU A 273 -0.60 -4.23 0.14
CA LEU A 273 -0.64 -2.78 0.40
C LEU A 273 0.32 -2.02 -0.51
N GLY A 274 1.54 -2.54 -0.69
CA GLY A 274 2.49 -1.91 -1.60
C GLY A 274 2.00 -1.88 -3.05
N ALA A 275 1.40 -2.99 -3.53
CA ALA A 275 0.80 -3.04 -4.86
C ALA A 275 -0.41 -2.10 -4.97
N ALA A 276 -1.22 -1.99 -3.89
CA ALA A 276 -2.35 -1.07 -3.83
C ALA A 276 -1.89 0.38 -4.00
N LEU A 277 -0.84 0.79 -3.27
CA LEU A 277 -0.29 2.15 -3.43
C LEU A 277 0.23 2.37 -4.86
N GLY A 278 0.96 1.38 -5.39
CA GLY A 278 1.52 1.47 -6.75
C GLY A 278 0.45 1.62 -7.82
N ILE A 279 -0.61 0.79 -7.75
CA ILE A 279 -1.66 0.84 -8.77
C ILE A 279 -2.50 2.13 -8.68
N VAL A 280 -2.75 2.64 -7.47
CA VAL A 280 -3.45 3.93 -7.30
C VAL A 280 -2.61 5.06 -7.93
N ALA A 281 -1.30 5.08 -7.69
CA ALA A 281 -0.42 6.09 -8.28
C ALA A 281 -0.40 6.01 -9.81
N VAL A 282 -0.40 4.80 -10.37
CA VAL A 282 -0.48 4.58 -11.83
C VAL A 282 -1.80 5.12 -12.37
N MET A 283 -2.93 4.80 -11.72
CA MET A 283 -4.26 5.24 -12.19
C MET A 283 -4.47 6.75 -12.05
N THR A 284 -3.80 7.38 -11.08
CA THR A 284 -3.87 8.84 -10.89
C THR A 284 -2.76 9.60 -11.62
N ARG A 285 -1.83 8.89 -12.29
CA ARG A 285 -0.67 9.46 -13.01
C ARG A 285 0.26 10.26 -12.10
N HIS A 286 0.42 9.79 -10.84
CA HIS A 286 1.26 10.44 -9.84
C HIS A 286 2.35 9.50 -9.33
N GLU A 287 2.98 8.73 -10.23
CA GLU A 287 3.98 7.72 -9.90
C GLU A 287 5.24 8.35 -9.28
N ILE A 288 5.68 9.50 -9.83
CA ILE A 288 6.85 10.21 -9.29
C ILE A 288 6.50 10.79 -7.91
N VAL A 289 5.26 11.25 -7.73
CA VAL A 289 4.80 11.73 -6.42
C VAL A 289 4.75 10.58 -5.41
N LEU A 290 4.32 9.38 -5.83
CA LEU A 290 4.40 8.19 -4.97
C LEU A 290 5.84 7.91 -4.55
N PHE A 291 6.81 8.02 -5.47
CA PHE A 291 8.24 7.83 -5.17
C PHE A 291 8.70 8.81 -4.08
N ILE A 292 8.19 10.07 -4.11
CA ILE A 292 8.50 11.10 -3.10
C ILE A 292 7.81 10.75 -1.77
N MET A 293 6.48 10.58 -1.78
CA MET A 293 5.70 10.32 -0.57
C MET A 293 6.12 9.03 0.11
N GLY A 294 6.42 8.02 -0.69
CA GLY A 294 6.90 6.71 -0.23
C GLY A 294 8.41 6.65 -0.02
N GLY A 295 9.09 7.78 0.17
CA GLY A 295 10.55 7.84 0.25
C GLY A 295 11.16 6.95 1.32
N ILE A 296 10.45 6.62 2.39
CA ILE A 296 10.92 5.63 3.38
C ILE A 296 11.00 4.25 2.73
N PHE A 297 9.97 3.83 1.98
CA PHE A 297 9.99 2.55 1.26
C PHE A 297 11.14 2.51 0.23
N VAL A 298 11.36 3.66 -0.44
CA VAL A 298 12.45 3.81 -1.41
C VAL A 298 13.80 3.67 -0.68
N LEU A 299 13.98 4.37 0.44
CA LEU A 299 15.22 4.35 1.24
C LEU A 299 15.56 2.92 1.70
N GLU A 300 14.55 2.20 2.20
CA GLU A 300 14.71 0.80 2.63
C GLU A 300 15.19 -0.06 1.45
N THR A 301 14.51 0.04 0.32
CA THR A 301 14.82 -0.74 -0.89
C THR A 301 16.23 -0.41 -1.43
N VAL A 302 16.52 0.89 -1.55
CA VAL A 302 17.83 1.36 -2.06
C VAL A 302 18.95 0.89 -1.13
N SER A 303 18.74 0.89 0.19
CA SER A 303 19.74 0.40 1.13
C SER A 303 20.09 -1.07 0.88
N VAL A 304 19.08 -1.89 0.54
CA VAL A 304 19.30 -3.31 0.21
C VAL A 304 20.07 -3.44 -1.12
N ILE A 305 19.66 -2.67 -2.13
CA ILE A 305 20.33 -2.69 -3.45
C ILE A 305 21.83 -2.31 -3.30
N ILE A 306 22.09 -1.22 -2.57
CA ILE A 306 23.46 -0.76 -2.33
C ILE A 306 24.27 -1.83 -1.57
N GLN A 307 23.68 -2.40 -0.50
CA GLN A 307 24.36 -3.41 0.32
C GLN A 307 24.71 -4.65 -0.51
N VAL A 308 23.74 -5.18 -1.26
CA VAL A 308 23.94 -6.39 -2.07
C VAL A 308 24.95 -6.10 -3.22
N GLY A 309 24.80 -4.95 -3.86
CA GLY A 309 25.70 -4.53 -4.94
C GLY A 309 27.13 -4.40 -4.45
N SER A 310 27.35 -3.67 -3.36
CA SER A 310 28.68 -3.49 -2.78
C SER A 310 29.30 -4.83 -2.37
N PHE A 311 28.52 -5.67 -1.69
CA PHE A 311 29.04 -6.96 -1.23
C PHE A 311 29.42 -7.88 -2.38
N LYS A 312 28.63 -7.91 -3.46
CA LYS A 312 28.95 -8.72 -4.65
C LYS A 312 30.16 -8.20 -5.41
N LEU A 313 30.35 -6.86 -5.47
CA LEU A 313 31.42 -6.26 -6.25
C LEU A 313 32.74 -6.14 -5.47
N THR A 314 32.68 -5.87 -4.16
CA THR A 314 33.87 -5.54 -3.38
C THR A 314 34.10 -6.45 -2.17
N GLY A 315 33.13 -7.31 -1.82
CA GLY A 315 33.18 -8.14 -0.60
C GLY A 315 32.94 -7.35 0.68
N LYS A 316 32.63 -6.04 0.58
CA LYS A 316 32.48 -5.18 1.77
C LYS A 316 31.02 -4.73 1.95
N ARG A 317 30.61 -4.60 3.23
CA ARG A 317 29.30 -4.08 3.61
C ARG A 317 29.37 -2.56 3.73
N VAL A 318 28.38 -1.85 3.16
CA VAL A 318 28.22 -0.40 3.33
C VAL A 318 27.52 -0.10 4.66
N PHE A 319 26.45 -0.85 4.93
CA PHE A 319 25.68 -0.70 6.16
C PHE A 319 25.95 -1.88 7.09
N ARG A 320 25.78 -1.69 8.41
CA ARG A 320 25.91 -2.78 9.39
C ARG A 320 24.99 -3.96 9.01
N MET A 321 23.77 -3.59 8.57
CA MET A 321 22.78 -4.54 8.06
C MET A 321 21.82 -3.77 7.16
N ALA A 322 21.19 -4.43 6.20
CA ALA A 322 20.12 -3.88 5.35
C ALA A 322 18.92 -4.82 5.46
N PRO A 323 17.69 -4.32 5.36
CA PRO A 323 17.29 -2.90 5.12
C PRO A 323 17.77 -1.94 6.21
N ILE A 324 17.68 -0.61 5.94
CA ILE A 324 18.39 0.39 6.75
C ILE A 324 17.88 0.54 8.19
N HIS A 325 16.63 0.14 8.47
CA HIS A 325 16.13 0.15 9.85
C HIS A 325 17.01 -0.71 10.77
N HIS A 326 17.47 -1.88 10.30
CA HIS A 326 18.38 -2.75 11.07
C HIS A 326 19.73 -2.10 11.31
N HIS A 327 20.21 -1.26 10.39
CA HIS A 327 21.46 -0.50 10.59
C HIS A 327 21.36 0.40 11.83
N PHE A 328 20.19 1.07 12.00
CA PHE A 328 20.00 1.94 13.17
C PHE A 328 19.84 1.14 14.47
N GLU A 329 19.17 -0.02 14.43
CA GLU A 329 19.09 -0.91 15.60
C GLU A 329 20.50 -1.35 16.03
N LEU A 330 21.34 -1.76 15.08
CA LEU A 330 22.71 -2.19 15.34
C LEU A 330 23.64 -1.03 15.74
N LYS A 331 23.20 0.23 15.56
CA LYS A 331 23.83 1.41 16.13
C LYS A 331 23.40 1.69 17.57
N GLY A 332 22.46 0.91 18.11
CA GLY A 332 21.99 1.04 19.47
C GLY A 332 20.74 1.92 19.64
N TRP A 333 20.03 2.21 18.54
CA TRP A 333 18.76 2.93 18.66
C TRP A 333 17.67 1.93 19.07
N PRO A 334 16.90 2.22 20.12
CA PRO A 334 15.75 1.35 20.45
C PRO A 334 14.71 1.40 19.33
N GLU A 335 14.07 0.25 19.09
CA GLU A 335 13.11 0.04 18.01
C GLU A 335 12.04 1.15 17.91
N PRO A 336 11.36 1.57 19.02
CA PRO A 336 10.35 2.63 18.91
C PRO A 336 10.90 3.95 18.40
N ARG A 337 12.18 4.24 18.67
CA ARG A 337 12.81 5.48 18.18
C ARG A 337 12.98 5.44 16.66
N VAL A 338 13.36 4.29 16.10
CA VAL A 338 13.48 4.13 14.64
C VAL A 338 12.10 4.31 14.00
N ILE A 339 11.10 3.61 14.54
CA ILE A 339 9.72 3.60 14.04
C ILE A 339 9.16 5.02 13.98
N VAL A 340 9.16 5.74 15.11
CA VAL A 340 8.57 7.09 15.20
C VAL A 340 9.29 8.07 14.29
N ARG A 341 10.63 8.00 14.20
CA ARG A 341 11.38 8.88 13.30
C ARG A 341 11.04 8.66 11.85
N PHE A 342 10.86 7.39 11.44
CA PHE A 342 10.46 7.05 10.06
C PHE A 342 9.03 7.53 9.76
N TRP A 343 8.13 7.46 10.75
CA TRP A 343 6.78 8.04 10.62
C TRP A 343 6.83 9.55 10.40
N ILE A 344 7.65 10.27 11.20
CA ILE A 344 7.80 11.72 11.08
C ILE A 344 8.33 12.09 9.68
N ILE A 345 9.34 11.36 9.21
CA ILE A 345 9.88 11.58 7.87
C ILE A 345 8.78 11.34 6.81
N THR A 346 7.99 10.27 6.97
CA THR A 346 6.89 9.98 6.03
C THR A 346 5.86 11.12 5.99
N VAL A 347 5.47 11.68 7.16
CA VAL A 347 4.55 12.83 7.20
C VAL A 347 5.12 13.97 6.35
N MET A 348 6.40 14.31 6.55
CA MET A 348 7.05 15.39 5.81
C MET A 348 7.08 15.11 4.31
N LEU A 349 7.37 13.85 3.91
CA LEU A 349 7.41 13.46 2.52
C LEU A 349 6.03 13.48 1.87
N VAL A 350 4.99 13.07 2.60
CA VAL A 350 3.60 13.13 2.10
C VAL A 350 3.18 14.59 1.91
N LEU A 351 3.45 15.45 2.89
CA LEU A 351 3.14 16.89 2.76
C LEU A 351 3.91 17.51 1.58
N PHE A 352 5.18 17.14 1.42
CA PHE A 352 5.97 17.61 0.29
C PHE A 352 5.41 17.11 -1.04
N GLY A 353 5.02 15.83 -1.11
CA GLY A 353 4.38 15.28 -2.31
C GLY A 353 3.06 15.99 -2.65
N LEU A 354 2.23 16.29 -1.65
CA LEU A 354 0.99 17.05 -1.87
C LEU A 354 1.29 18.49 -2.31
N ALA A 355 2.35 19.11 -1.78
CA ALA A 355 2.75 20.45 -2.19
C ALA A 355 3.11 20.51 -3.68
N THR A 356 3.64 19.41 -4.26
CA THR A 356 4.00 19.37 -5.68
C THR A 356 2.79 19.58 -6.60
N LEU A 357 1.57 19.32 -6.12
CA LEU A 357 0.36 19.46 -6.93
C LEU A 357 0.16 20.90 -7.40
N LYS A 358 0.52 21.88 -6.57
CA LYS A 358 0.38 23.30 -6.94
C LYS A 358 1.68 23.89 -7.51
N LEU A 359 2.81 23.27 -7.22
CA LEU A 359 4.12 23.72 -7.71
C LEU A 359 4.45 23.21 -9.12
N ARG A 360 3.47 22.65 -9.78
CA ARG A 360 3.58 22.15 -11.13
C ARG A 360 3.44 23.26 -12.18
#